data_46e70e419bab9b5d458c8902dd028354
#
_entry.id   46e70e419bab9b5d458c8902dd028354
#
_cell.length_a   1.000
_cell.length_b   1.000
_cell.length_c   1.000
_cell.angle_alpha   90.00
_cell.angle_beta   90.00
_cell.angle_gamma   90.00
#
_symmetry.space_group_name_H-M   'P 1'
#
loop_
_entity.id
_entity.type
_entity.pdbx_description
1 polymer ?
#
loop_
_entity_poly.entity_id
_entity_poly.type
_entity_poly.pdbx_seq_one_letter_code
_entity_poly.pdbx_strand_id
1 'polypeptide(L)'
;MPKIREIIAGKKCVIYADEQPQVLLIQPVGEHEDATLDAEIEAIKGTVNVPFVFTGFAISDWEEELTPWYDPNISPRQSVGDHAFDTLGFITEQLLPYIFERYGKLPVVLGGYSLAGLFARWAVCKEECFDAVAAASPSLWIVAWKDFSDAHEVYARYVYLSLGDREEITKNKAIAQVGNNIRWEYDHLQRTIGLDHCTLVWEQGGHFVTPHLRLARAFAWCINSLTKSRF
;
A
#
# COMPACT_ATOMS: atom_id res chain seq x y z
N MET A 1 3.48 -3.77 -21.77
CA MET A 1 2.62 -4.52 -20.84
C MET A 1 1.17 -4.28 -21.23
N PRO A 2 0.37 -5.31 -21.53
CA PRO A 2 -1.05 -5.13 -21.82
C PRO A 2 -1.79 -4.50 -20.65
N LYS A 3 -2.74 -3.60 -20.95
CA LYS A 3 -3.61 -2.90 -19.98
C LYS A 3 -5.06 -3.29 -20.26
N ILE A 4 -5.74 -3.83 -19.27
CA ILE A 4 -7.12 -4.30 -19.35
C ILE A 4 -7.94 -3.54 -18.29
N ARG A 5 -9.17 -3.16 -18.62
CA ARG A 5 -10.13 -2.60 -17.67
C ARG A 5 -11.29 -3.56 -17.51
N GLU A 6 -11.64 -3.85 -16.28
CA GLU A 6 -12.70 -4.79 -15.94
C GLU A 6 -13.50 -4.30 -14.74
N ILE A 7 -14.68 -4.87 -14.55
CA ILE A 7 -15.49 -4.67 -13.35
C ILE A 7 -15.49 -6.00 -12.59
N ILE A 8 -14.86 -6.01 -11.42
CA ILE A 8 -14.77 -7.17 -10.55
C ILE A 8 -15.64 -6.89 -9.32
N ALA A 9 -16.67 -7.72 -9.11
CA ALA A 9 -17.64 -7.57 -8.01
C ALA A 9 -18.15 -6.11 -7.81
N GLY A 10 -18.41 -5.41 -8.91
CA GLY A 10 -18.92 -4.03 -8.91
C GLY A 10 -17.88 -2.92 -8.83
N LYS A 11 -16.60 -3.22 -8.54
CA LYS A 11 -15.52 -2.23 -8.54
C LYS A 11 -14.80 -2.19 -9.91
N LYS A 12 -14.53 -0.97 -10.40
CA LYS A 12 -13.71 -0.75 -11.59
C LYS A 12 -12.26 -1.14 -11.27
N CYS A 13 -11.68 -2.01 -12.09
CA CYS A 13 -10.30 -2.46 -11.95
C CYS A 13 -9.52 -2.21 -13.23
N VAL A 14 -8.23 -1.88 -13.08
CA VAL A 14 -7.25 -1.82 -14.17
C VAL A 14 -6.16 -2.85 -13.91
N ILE A 15 -5.88 -3.68 -14.90
CA ILE A 15 -4.91 -4.76 -14.80
C ILE A 15 -3.83 -4.54 -15.85
N TYR A 16 -2.56 -4.51 -15.42
CA TYR A 16 -1.39 -4.57 -16.27
C TYR A 16 -0.70 -5.90 -16.03
N ALA A 17 -0.47 -6.69 -17.07
CA ALA A 17 0.13 -8.01 -16.90
C ALA A 17 1.25 -8.27 -17.90
N ASP A 18 2.39 -8.73 -17.41
CA ASP A 18 3.42 -9.37 -18.23
C ASP A 18 3.00 -10.80 -18.59
N GLU A 19 3.67 -11.39 -19.58
CA GLU A 19 3.59 -12.83 -19.82
C GLU A 19 4.22 -13.58 -18.63
N GLN A 20 3.56 -14.56 -18.08
CA GLN A 20 4.04 -15.39 -16.95
C GLN A 20 4.50 -14.56 -15.72
N PRO A 21 3.61 -13.77 -15.11
CA PRO A 21 3.97 -12.97 -13.95
C PRO A 21 4.40 -13.84 -12.76
N GLN A 22 5.32 -13.33 -11.95
CA GLN A 22 5.87 -14.01 -10.78
C GLN A 22 5.46 -13.37 -9.45
N VAL A 23 4.83 -12.19 -9.51
CA VAL A 23 4.34 -11.45 -8.36
C VAL A 23 3.10 -10.65 -8.74
N LEU A 24 2.16 -10.53 -7.82
CA LEU A 24 0.96 -9.69 -7.93
C LEU A 24 1.14 -8.43 -7.09
N LEU A 25 0.93 -7.26 -7.71
CA LEU A 25 0.89 -5.96 -7.05
C LEU A 25 -0.56 -5.49 -7.00
N ILE A 26 -1.03 -5.08 -5.84
CA ILE A 26 -2.40 -4.57 -5.64
C ILE A 26 -2.34 -3.16 -5.08
N GLN A 27 -3.18 -2.26 -5.61
CA GLN A 27 -3.22 -0.87 -5.20
C GLN A 27 -4.64 -0.28 -5.26
N PRO A 28 -5.11 0.38 -4.18
CA PRO A 28 -6.25 1.30 -4.27
C PRO A 28 -5.89 2.50 -5.16
N VAL A 29 -6.76 2.86 -6.10
CA VAL A 29 -6.53 3.94 -7.06
C VAL A 29 -7.73 4.88 -7.14
N GLY A 30 -7.50 6.16 -7.45
CA GLY A 30 -8.56 7.11 -7.76
C GLY A 30 -9.20 6.85 -9.13
N GLU A 31 -10.45 7.27 -9.32
CA GLU A 31 -11.18 7.01 -10.55
C GLU A 31 -10.58 7.62 -11.83
N HIS A 32 -9.67 8.59 -11.71
CA HIS A 32 -9.13 9.38 -12.84
C HIS A 32 -7.57 9.36 -12.93
N GLU A 33 -6.91 8.36 -12.34
CA GLU A 33 -5.45 8.31 -12.21
C GLU A 33 -4.73 7.57 -13.35
N ASP A 34 -5.36 7.31 -14.48
CA ASP A 34 -4.81 6.48 -15.57
C ASP A 34 -3.41 6.91 -16.05
N ALA A 35 -3.18 8.20 -16.28
CA ALA A 35 -1.87 8.66 -16.77
C ALA A 35 -0.77 8.53 -15.70
N THR A 36 -1.13 8.70 -14.44
CA THR A 36 -0.24 8.55 -13.29
C THR A 36 0.12 7.08 -13.10
N LEU A 37 -0.85 6.17 -13.26
CA LEU A 37 -0.61 4.72 -13.21
C LEU A 37 0.30 4.24 -14.34
N ASP A 38 0.11 4.72 -15.58
CA ASP A 38 0.99 4.36 -16.69
C ASP A 38 2.45 4.75 -16.38
N ALA A 39 2.67 5.93 -15.81
CA ALA A 39 4.01 6.39 -15.41
C ALA A 39 4.58 5.56 -14.23
N GLU A 40 3.75 5.16 -13.27
CA GLU A 40 4.13 4.30 -12.15
C GLU A 40 4.55 2.92 -12.63
N ILE A 41 3.77 2.28 -13.50
CA ILE A 41 4.08 0.98 -14.08
C ILE A 41 5.40 1.02 -14.87
N GLU A 42 5.62 2.04 -15.69
CA GLU A 42 6.88 2.19 -16.42
C GLU A 42 8.07 2.42 -15.46
N ALA A 43 7.89 3.14 -14.36
CA ALA A 43 8.93 3.31 -13.35
C ALA A 43 9.27 2.00 -12.62
N ILE A 44 8.27 1.17 -12.29
CA ILE A 44 8.50 -0.17 -11.73
C ILE A 44 9.29 -1.02 -12.73
N LYS A 45 8.84 -1.12 -13.98
CA LYS A 45 9.49 -1.89 -15.05
C LYS A 45 10.94 -1.44 -15.33
N GLY A 46 11.21 -0.15 -15.22
CA GLY A 46 12.57 0.38 -15.35
C GLY A 46 13.51 0.00 -14.21
N THR A 47 12.95 -0.52 -13.10
CA THR A 47 13.72 -0.81 -11.87
C THR A 47 13.86 -2.31 -11.60
N VAL A 48 12.91 -3.14 -12.06
CA VAL A 48 12.90 -4.58 -11.81
C VAL A 48 12.90 -5.39 -13.10
N ASN A 49 13.55 -6.56 -13.08
CA ASN A 49 13.55 -7.51 -14.19
C ASN A 49 12.56 -8.67 -13.99
N VAL A 50 11.79 -8.64 -12.91
CA VAL A 50 10.83 -9.69 -12.55
C VAL A 50 9.50 -9.40 -13.24
N PRO A 51 8.93 -10.33 -14.03
CA PRO A 51 7.61 -10.16 -14.60
C PRO A 51 6.55 -10.08 -13.49
N PHE A 52 5.60 -9.17 -13.63
CA PHE A 52 4.55 -8.96 -12.62
C PHE A 52 3.17 -8.73 -13.25
N VAL A 53 2.16 -8.93 -12.46
CA VAL A 53 0.81 -8.42 -12.71
C VAL A 53 0.50 -7.34 -11.68
N PHE A 54 0.02 -6.20 -12.13
CA PHE A 54 -0.45 -5.09 -11.30
C PHE A 54 -1.97 -4.97 -11.44
N THR A 55 -2.65 -4.82 -10.33
CA THR A 55 -4.09 -4.59 -10.31
C THR A 55 -4.42 -3.38 -9.45
N GLY A 56 -4.85 -2.29 -10.11
CA GLY A 56 -5.46 -1.15 -9.45
C GLY A 56 -6.97 -1.33 -9.36
N PHE A 57 -7.57 -1.05 -8.20
CA PHE A 57 -9.02 -1.05 -8.01
C PHE A 57 -9.50 0.31 -7.51
N ALA A 58 -10.63 0.78 -8.07
CA ALA A 58 -11.13 2.13 -7.81
C ALA A 58 -11.69 2.27 -6.39
N ILE A 59 -11.32 3.38 -5.75
CA ILE A 59 -11.87 3.87 -4.51
C ILE A 59 -12.73 5.09 -4.81
N SER A 60 -13.96 5.09 -4.33
CA SER A 60 -14.93 6.17 -4.52
C SER A 60 -14.86 7.20 -3.41
N ASP A 61 -14.72 6.76 -2.16
CA ASP A 61 -14.53 7.61 -0.98
C ASP A 61 -13.29 7.14 -0.19
N TRP A 62 -12.20 7.89 -0.32
CA TRP A 62 -10.91 7.54 0.31
C TRP A 62 -10.95 7.53 1.83
N GLU A 63 -11.71 8.45 2.43
CA GLU A 63 -11.83 8.54 3.88
C GLU A 63 -12.65 7.37 4.43
N GLU A 64 -13.72 7.01 3.74
CA GLU A 64 -14.63 5.92 4.11
C GLU A 64 -13.99 4.55 3.92
N GLU A 65 -13.50 4.28 2.69
CA GLU A 65 -13.11 2.95 2.27
C GLU A 65 -11.71 2.52 2.71
N LEU A 66 -10.82 3.46 3.13
CA LEU A 66 -9.42 3.16 3.45
C LEU A 66 -9.03 3.42 4.90
N THR A 67 -9.94 3.99 5.70
CA THR A 67 -9.66 4.26 7.12
C THR A 67 -10.19 3.13 7.99
N PRO A 68 -9.35 2.50 8.82
CA PRO A 68 -9.74 1.32 9.60
C PRO A 68 -10.61 1.62 10.82
N TRP A 69 -10.68 2.88 11.25
CA TRP A 69 -11.54 3.39 12.32
C TRP A 69 -11.72 4.90 12.19
N TYR A 70 -12.74 5.42 12.85
CA TYR A 70 -13.03 6.85 12.86
C TYR A 70 -11.87 7.67 13.45
N ASP A 71 -11.48 8.73 12.74
CA ASP A 71 -10.58 9.78 13.23
C ASP A 71 -11.11 11.17 12.82
N PRO A 72 -11.43 12.07 13.78
CA PRO A 72 -11.93 13.40 13.50
C PRO A 72 -10.92 14.30 12.75
N ASN A 73 -9.64 13.92 12.70
CA ASN A 73 -8.62 14.64 11.93
C ASN A 73 -8.64 14.24 10.45
N ILE A 74 -9.20 13.08 10.11
CA ILE A 74 -9.41 12.62 8.71
C ILE A 74 -10.74 13.18 8.21
N SER A 75 -11.83 12.92 8.92
CA SER A 75 -13.15 13.42 8.56
C SER A 75 -13.92 13.95 9.77
N PRO A 76 -14.55 15.13 9.67
CA PRO A 76 -15.44 15.62 10.73
C PRO A 76 -16.77 14.85 10.82
N ARG A 77 -17.10 14.03 9.82
CA ARG A 77 -18.32 13.22 9.78
C ARG A 77 -18.13 11.96 10.62
N GLN A 78 -18.85 11.82 11.72
CA GLN A 78 -18.72 10.69 12.67
C GLN A 78 -19.05 9.31 12.07
N SER A 79 -19.73 9.26 10.93
CA SER A 79 -20.08 8.02 10.23
C SER A 79 -19.06 7.61 9.17
N VAL A 80 -17.93 8.30 9.06
CA VAL A 80 -16.93 8.07 8.02
C VAL A 80 -15.65 7.52 8.63
N GLY A 81 -15.05 6.54 7.95
CA GLY A 81 -13.72 6.04 8.28
C GLY A 81 -13.73 4.78 9.15
N ASP A 82 -14.54 3.77 8.79
CA ASP A 82 -14.51 2.43 9.41
C ASP A 82 -14.79 1.28 8.43
N HIS A 83 -14.87 1.57 7.11
CA HIS A 83 -15.16 0.60 6.06
C HIS A 83 -13.91 -0.04 5.41
N ALA A 84 -12.73 0.11 6.01
CA ALA A 84 -11.53 -0.55 5.52
C ALA A 84 -11.66 -2.09 5.51
N PHE A 85 -12.48 -2.67 6.40
CA PHE A 85 -12.78 -4.10 6.39
C PHE A 85 -13.55 -4.54 5.14
N ASP A 86 -14.48 -3.74 4.63
CA ASP A 86 -15.22 -4.05 3.40
C ASP A 86 -14.28 -4.02 2.19
N THR A 87 -13.35 -3.06 2.18
CA THR A 87 -12.30 -2.97 1.14
C THR A 87 -11.35 -4.16 1.22
N LEU A 88 -10.96 -4.57 2.42
CA LEU A 88 -10.14 -5.76 2.62
C LEU A 88 -10.86 -7.03 2.19
N GLY A 89 -12.15 -7.18 2.55
CA GLY A 89 -13.01 -8.28 2.11
C GLY A 89 -13.14 -8.34 0.58
N PHE A 90 -13.30 -7.20 -0.10
CA PHE A 90 -13.26 -7.17 -1.57
C PHE A 90 -11.93 -7.72 -2.12
N ILE A 91 -10.80 -7.34 -1.54
CA ILE A 91 -9.48 -7.83 -2.00
C ILE A 91 -9.39 -9.34 -1.80
N THR A 92 -9.69 -9.84 -0.60
CA THR A 92 -9.45 -11.24 -0.22
C THR A 92 -10.46 -12.21 -0.82
N GLU A 93 -11.72 -11.81 -0.93
CA GLU A 93 -12.82 -12.70 -1.33
C GLU A 93 -13.18 -12.60 -2.82
N GLN A 94 -12.84 -11.49 -3.47
CA GLN A 94 -13.23 -11.25 -4.87
C GLN A 94 -12.02 -11.05 -5.78
N LEU A 95 -11.15 -10.08 -5.46
CA LEU A 95 -10.04 -9.69 -6.34
C LEU A 95 -8.96 -10.77 -6.42
N LEU A 96 -8.47 -11.27 -5.28
CA LEU A 96 -7.44 -12.31 -5.25
C LEU A 96 -7.88 -13.59 -5.95
N PRO A 97 -9.08 -14.17 -5.69
CA PRO A 97 -9.56 -15.34 -6.43
C PRO A 97 -9.61 -15.12 -7.94
N TYR A 98 -10.12 -13.94 -8.38
CA TYR A 98 -10.21 -13.58 -9.79
C TYR A 98 -8.81 -13.55 -10.47
N ILE A 99 -7.84 -12.92 -9.84
CA ILE A 99 -6.48 -12.82 -10.38
C ILE A 99 -5.78 -14.19 -10.35
N PHE A 100 -5.95 -14.96 -9.28
CA PHE A 100 -5.33 -16.28 -9.17
C PHE A 100 -5.92 -17.33 -10.13
N GLU A 101 -7.19 -17.24 -10.48
CA GLU A 101 -7.77 -18.06 -11.53
C GLU A 101 -7.08 -17.83 -12.89
N ARG A 102 -6.72 -16.57 -13.17
CA ARG A 102 -6.15 -16.16 -14.47
C ARG A 102 -4.63 -16.35 -14.55
N TYR A 103 -3.90 -16.10 -13.48
CA TYR A 103 -2.44 -16.06 -13.47
C TYR A 103 -1.76 -17.08 -12.56
N GLY A 104 -2.56 -17.91 -11.84
CA GLY A 104 -2.07 -18.81 -10.81
C GLY A 104 -1.83 -18.11 -9.48
N LYS A 105 -1.55 -18.87 -8.43
CA LYS A 105 -1.23 -18.33 -7.11
C LYS A 105 0.17 -17.69 -7.13
N LEU A 106 0.24 -16.41 -6.83
CA LEU A 106 1.44 -15.58 -6.83
C LEU A 106 1.68 -14.99 -5.44
N PRO A 107 2.94 -14.66 -5.08
CA PRO A 107 3.20 -13.77 -3.96
C PRO A 107 2.52 -12.41 -4.18
N VAL A 108 1.94 -11.86 -3.11
CA VAL A 108 1.10 -10.65 -3.17
C VAL A 108 1.77 -9.49 -2.44
N VAL A 109 1.90 -8.36 -3.14
CA VAL A 109 2.31 -7.08 -2.55
C VAL A 109 1.11 -6.15 -2.54
N LEU A 110 0.66 -5.76 -1.36
CA LEU A 110 -0.34 -4.70 -1.21
C LEU A 110 0.38 -3.36 -1.06
N GLY A 111 0.06 -2.39 -1.89
CA GLY A 111 0.68 -1.08 -1.85
C GLY A 111 -0.31 0.06 -1.81
N GLY A 112 0.16 1.23 -1.37
CA GLY A 112 -0.63 2.44 -1.37
C GLY A 112 0.14 3.67 -0.91
N TYR A 113 -0.42 4.82 -1.26
CA TYR A 113 0.07 6.13 -0.89
C TYR A 113 -0.90 6.81 0.10
N SER A 114 -0.40 7.51 1.09
CA SER A 114 -1.21 8.28 2.05
C SER A 114 -2.21 7.40 2.83
N LEU A 115 -3.52 7.60 2.71
CA LEU A 115 -4.55 6.74 3.30
C LEU A 115 -4.50 5.31 2.74
N ALA A 116 -4.20 5.13 1.45
CA ALA A 116 -4.00 3.80 0.89
C ALA A 116 -2.74 3.11 1.46
N GLY A 117 -1.70 3.88 1.81
CA GLY A 117 -0.53 3.37 2.53
C GLY A 117 -0.84 2.96 3.97
N LEU A 118 -1.68 3.75 4.66
CA LEU A 118 -2.23 3.38 5.97
C LEU A 118 -3.04 2.08 5.89
N PHE A 119 -3.97 2.01 4.92
CA PHE A 119 -4.78 0.81 4.67
C PHE A 119 -3.90 -0.42 4.41
N ALA A 120 -2.92 -0.31 3.52
CA ALA A 120 -2.03 -1.42 3.21
C ALA A 120 -1.25 -1.90 4.45
N ARG A 121 -0.73 -0.97 5.28
CA ARG A 121 -0.01 -1.32 6.50
C ARG A 121 -0.92 -1.94 7.58
N TRP A 122 -2.19 -1.48 7.66
CA TRP A 122 -3.20 -2.06 8.55
C TRP A 122 -3.64 -3.45 8.08
N ALA A 123 -3.89 -3.63 6.78
CA ALA A 123 -4.40 -4.87 6.19
C ALA A 123 -3.48 -6.08 6.45
N VAL A 124 -2.15 -5.87 6.43
CA VAL A 124 -1.17 -6.94 6.70
C VAL A 124 -1.08 -7.36 8.17
N CYS A 125 -1.84 -6.71 9.05
CA CYS A 125 -2.09 -7.16 10.42
C CYS A 125 -3.44 -7.90 10.58
N LYS A 126 -4.21 -8.00 9.50
CA LYS A 126 -5.54 -8.62 9.52
C LYS A 126 -5.59 -9.90 8.70
N GLU A 127 -4.82 -9.96 7.62
CA GLU A 127 -4.84 -11.08 6.67
C GLU A 127 -3.43 -11.55 6.32
N GLU A 128 -3.25 -12.87 6.29
CA GLU A 128 -1.97 -13.54 6.00
C GLU A 128 -1.69 -13.68 4.49
N CYS A 129 -2.61 -13.23 3.63
CA CYS A 129 -2.51 -13.43 2.19
C CYS A 129 -1.54 -12.48 1.48
N PHE A 130 -0.95 -11.52 2.20
CA PHE A 130 -0.03 -10.54 1.66
C PHE A 130 1.42 -10.88 2.07
N ASP A 131 2.29 -11.09 1.10
CA ASP A 131 3.70 -11.41 1.35
C ASP A 131 4.56 -10.18 1.65
N ALA A 132 4.17 -9.01 1.12
CA ALA A 132 4.85 -7.75 1.37
C ALA A 132 3.88 -6.55 1.31
N VAL A 133 4.29 -5.46 1.95
CA VAL A 133 3.56 -4.19 1.89
C VAL A 133 4.45 -3.04 1.43
N ALA A 134 3.94 -2.26 0.47
CA ALA A 134 4.55 -1.06 -0.09
C ALA A 134 3.79 0.19 0.41
N ALA A 135 4.09 0.65 1.63
CA ALA A 135 3.42 1.79 2.26
C ALA A 135 4.22 3.09 2.03
N ALA A 136 3.87 3.84 0.99
CA ALA A 136 4.53 5.09 0.67
C ALA A 136 3.79 6.28 1.32
N SER A 137 4.52 7.10 2.07
CA SER A 137 4.00 8.25 2.83
C SER A 137 2.69 7.94 3.58
N PRO A 138 2.61 6.81 4.32
CA PRO A 138 1.36 6.35 4.93
C PRO A 138 0.88 7.33 6.01
N SER A 139 -0.44 7.51 6.12
CA SER A 139 -1.09 8.40 7.09
C SER A 139 -1.03 7.86 8.52
N LEU A 140 0.16 7.49 9.02
CA LEU A 140 0.36 6.91 10.36
C LEU A 140 0.15 7.94 11.50
N TRP A 141 -0.26 9.15 11.19
CA TRP A 141 -0.70 10.16 12.13
C TRP A 141 -2.13 9.93 12.65
N ILE A 142 -2.87 8.97 12.10
CA ILE A 142 -4.20 8.57 12.58
C ILE A 142 -4.16 8.25 14.09
N VAL A 143 -5.21 8.66 14.79
CA VAL A 143 -5.34 8.40 16.24
C VAL A 143 -5.19 6.91 16.56
N ALA A 144 -4.55 6.58 17.68
CA ALA A 144 -4.34 5.22 18.17
C ALA A 144 -3.52 4.28 17.23
N TRP A 145 -2.83 4.80 16.20
CA TRP A 145 -2.01 3.97 15.31
C TRP A 145 -0.97 3.14 16.07
N LYS A 146 -0.24 3.76 16.99
CA LYS A 146 0.82 3.08 17.75
C LYS A 146 0.26 1.96 18.63
N ASP A 147 -0.86 2.23 19.31
CA ASP A 147 -1.52 1.23 20.16
C ASP A 147 -2.02 0.04 19.31
N PHE A 148 -2.55 0.34 18.12
CA PHE A 148 -2.95 -0.70 17.17
C PHE A 148 -1.74 -1.52 16.70
N SER A 149 -0.68 -0.88 16.24
CA SER A 149 0.50 -1.57 15.70
C SER A 149 1.22 -2.41 16.76
N ASP A 150 1.29 -1.92 18.01
CA ASP A 150 1.89 -2.65 19.14
C ASP A 150 1.07 -3.89 19.56
N ALA A 151 -0.25 -3.84 19.37
CA ALA A 151 -1.16 -4.91 19.75
C ALA A 151 -1.37 -6.00 18.69
N HIS A 152 -0.85 -5.84 17.48
CA HIS A 152 -1.10 -6.75 16.36
C HIS A 152 0.19 -7.21 15.68
N GLU A 153 0.26 -8.50 15.37
CA GLU A 153 1.33 -9.07 14.55
C GLU A 153 1.23 -8.60 13.10
N VAL A 154 2.39 -8.51 12.44
CA VAL A 154 2.50 -8.24 11.00
C VAL A 154 2.70 -9.57 10.29
N TYR A 155 1.74 -9.97 9.48
CA TYR A 155 1.83 -11.24 8.75
C TYR A 155 2.68 -11.14 7.48
N ALA A 156 2.80 -9.93 6.91
CA ALA A 156 3.66 -9.72 5.74
C ALA A 156 5.14 -9.92 6.09
N ARG A 157 5.84 -10.64 5.23
CA ARG A 157 7.27 -10.90 5.38
C ARG A 157 8.14 -9.66 5.21
N TYR A 158 7.73 -8.73 4.32
CA TYR A 158 8.49 -7.53 4.01
C TYR A 158 7.64 -6.27 4.10
N VAL A 159 8.16 -5.24 4.76
CA VAL A 159 7.50 -3.95 4.93
C VAL A 159 8.38 -2.81 4.43
N TYR A 160 7.92 -2.13 3.39
CA TYR A 160 8.52 -0.87 2.94
C TYR A 160 7.74 0.32 3.49
N LEU A 161 8.46 1.25 4.09
CA LEU A 161 7.95 2.56 4.51
C LEU A 161 8.72 3.66 3.80
N SER A 162 8.06 4.74 3.43
CA SER A 162 8.73 5.99 3.06
C SER A 162 7.99 7.22 3.57
N LEU A 163 8.70 8.33 3.66
CA LEU A 163 8.11 9.63 3.99
C LEU A 163 8.92 10.74 3.32
N GLY A 164 8.25 11.79 2.84
CA GLY A 164 8.94 12.98 2.40
C GLY A 164 9.55 13.75 3.56
N ASP A 165 10.77 14.27 3.38
CA ASP A 165 11.57 14.96 4.42
C ASP A 165 10.95 16.29 4.91
N ARG A 166 9.87 16.75 4.24
CA ARG A 166 9.10 17.94 4.60
C ARG A 166 7.65 17.67 5.00
N GLU A 167 7.21 16.43 5.06
CA GLU A 167 5.81 16.11 5.36
C GLU A 167 5.43 16.42 6.81
N GLU A 168 6.36 16.26 7.74
CA GLU A 168 6.15 16.63 9.14
C GLU A 168 6.18 18.16 9.38
N ILE A 169 6.60 18.96 8.37
CA ILE A 169 6.64 20.43 8.44
C ILE A 169 5.28 20.99 8.00
N THR A 170 4.30 20.91 8.87
CA THR A 170 2.94 21.40 8.62
C THR A 170 2.35 22.12 9.83
N LYS A 171 1.39 23.04 9.60
CA LYS A 171 0.65 23.72 10.66
C LYS A 171 -0.37 22.81 11.36
N ASN A 172 -0.82 21.75 10.69
CA ASN A 172 -1.72 20.77 11.30
C ASN A 172 -0.95 19.88 12.27
N LYS A 173 -1.25 20.02 13.57
CA LYS A 173 -0.51 19.33 14.63
C LYS A 173 -0.69 17.79 14.60
N ALA A 174 -1.82 17.30 14.12
CA ALA A 174 -2.05 15.86 13.98
C ALA A 174 -1.16 15.32 12.84
N ILE A 175 -1.24 15.91 11.67
CA ILE A 175 -0.43 15.51 10.51
C ILE A 175 1.07 15.62 10.79
N ALA A 176 1.51 16.65 11.53
CA ALA A 176 2.91 16.83 11.91
C ALA A 176 3.50 15.65 12.71
N GLN A 177 2.66 14.82 13.33
CA GLN A 177 3.11 13.61 14.03
C GLN A 177 3.55 12.47 13.07
N VAL A 178 3.30 12.60 11.76
CA VAL A 178 3.65 11.55 10.78
C VAL A 178 5.12 11.16 10.84
N GLY A 179 6.02 12.14 10.99
CA GLY A 179 7.46 11.89 11.09
C GLY A 179 7.84 11.10 12.36
N ASN A 180 7.27 11.47 13.51
CA ASN A 180 7.49 10.74 14.77
C ASN A 180 6.88 9.34 14.72
N ASN A 181 5.71 9.22 14.13
CA ASN A 181 5.00 7.93 14.08
C ASN A 181 5.66 6.96 13.11
N ILE A 182 6.15 7.42 11.96
CA ILE A 182 6.82 6.51 11.00
C ILE A 182 8.20 6.06 11.51
N ARG A 183 8.94 6.91 12.24
CA ARG A 183 10.19 6.49 12.92
C ARG A 183 9.91 5.43 13.98
N TRP A 184 8.89 5.66 14.81
CA TRP A 184 8.46 4.70 15.82
C TRP A 184 8.01 3.38 15.18
N GLU A 185 7.21 3.45 14.10
CA GLU A 185 6.73 2.28 13.35
C GLU A 185 7.91 1.46 12.78
N TYR A 186 8.89 2.14 12.20
CA TYR A 186 10.09 1.48 11.69
C TYR A 186 10.90 0.78 12.80
N ASP A 187 11.12 1.47 13.92
CA ASP A 187 11.79 0.88 15.09
C ASP A 187 11.00 -0.31 15.66
N HIS A 188 9.67 -0.25 15.64
CA HIS A 188 8.81 -1.36 16.06
C HIS A 188 8.94 -2.55 15.10
N LEU A 189 8.87 -2.33 13.79
CA LEU A 189 9.05 -3.36 12.77
C LEU A 189 10.43 -4.04 12.86
N GLN A 190 11.49 -3.28 13.08
CA GLN A 190 12.84 -3.87 13.26
C GLN A 190 12.90 -4.85 14.43
N ARG A 191 12.17 -4.59 15.51
CA ARG A 191 12.09 -5.48 16.67
C ARG A 191 11.21 -6.70 16.47
N THR A 192 10.15 -6.56 15.68
CA THR A 192 9.11 -7.60 15.53
C THR A 192 9.35 -8.53 14.34
N ILE A 193 9.76 -7.99 13.20
CA ILE A 193 10.00 -8.79 11.98
C ILE A 193 11.49 -8.84 11.55
N GLY A 194 12.35 -8.00 12.14
CA GLY A 194 13.79 -7.98 11.87
C GLY A 194 14.22 -6.94 10.84
N LEU A 195 15.52 -6.55 10.95
CA LEU A 195 16.14 -5.50 10.12
C LEU A 195 16.10 -5.78 8.61
N ASP A 196 16.28 -7.05 8.23
CA ASP A 196 16.33 -7.45 6.82
C ASP A 196 14.95 -7.53 6.18
N HIS A 197 13.89 -7.37 6.96
CA HIS A 197 12.48 -7.50 6.54
C HIS A 197 11.75 -6.17 6.43
N CYS A 198 12.36 -5.06 6.87
CA CYS A 198 11.73 -3.74 6.76
C CYS A 198 12.74 -2.67 6.34
N THR A 199 12.22 -1.60 5.73
CA THR A 199 13.01 -0.42 5.38
C THR A 199 12.20 0.86 5.58
N LEU A 200 12.89 1.97 5.88
CA LEU A 200 12.34 3.31 5.88
C LEU A 200 13.19 4.21 4.97
N VAL A 201 12.57 4.76 3.93
CA VAL A 201 13.22 5.65 2.98
C VAL A 201 12.71 7.07 3.15
N TRP A 202 13.64 8.01 3.34
CA TRP A 202 13.32 9.44 3.33
C TRP A 202 13.40 9.96 1.90
N GLU A 203 12.28 10.51 1.42
CA GLU A 203 12.13 11.04 0.07
C GLU A 203 12.25 12.58 0.08
N GLN A 204 12.76 13.15 -0.99
CA GLN A 204 12.87 14.62 -1.08
C GLN A 204 11.49 15.26 -1.22
N GLY A 205 11.19 16.28 -0.40
CA GLY A 205 10.04 17.17 -0.53
C GLY A 205 8.85 16.81 0.34
N GLY A 206 7.73 17.47 0.07
CA GLY A 206 6.46 17.28 0.81
C GLY A 206 5.59 16.16 0.23
N HIS A 207 4.41 16.03 0.82
CA HIS A 207 3.46 14.93 0.54
C HIS A 207 3.07 14.77 -0.94
N PHE A 208 2.95 15.83 -1.70
CA PHE A 208 2.47 15.78 -3.09
C PHE A 208 3.59 15.75 -4.14
N VAL A 209 4.84 15.53 -3.72
CA VAL A 209 5.97 15.45 -4.66
C VAL A 209 6.11 14.02 -5.20
N THR A 210 5.78 13.84 -6.47
CA THR A 210 5.92 12.59 -7.23
C THR A 210 5.39 11.33 -6.51
N PRO A 211 4.13 11.28 -6.01
CA PRO A 211 3.60 10.14 -5.25
C PRO A 211 3.76 8.81 -5.99
N HIS A 212 3.43 8.76 -7.28
CA HIS A 212 3.54 7.58 -8.13
C HIS A 212 4.98 7.04 -8.23
N LEU A 213 5.99 7.90 -8.29
CA LEU A 213 7.39 7.46 -8.32
C LEU A 213 7.87 6.93 -6.97
N ARG A 214 7.37 7.48 -5.86
CA ARG A 214 7.65 6.96 -4.52
C ARG A 214 7.04 5.57 -4.34
N LEU A 215 5.81 5.40 -4.79
CA LEU A 215 5.11 4.12 -4.71
C LEU A 215 5.73 3.09 -5.66
N ALA A 216 6.16 3.49 -6.87
CA ALA A 216 6.92 2.62 -7.76
C ALA A 216 8.21 2.08 -7.13
N ARG A 217 8.97 2.93 -6.39
CA ARG A 217 10.16 2.49 -5.64
C ARG A 217 9.81 1.51 -4.53
N ALA A 218 8.69 1.75 -3.84
CA ALA A 218 8.20 0.85 -2.80
C ALA A 218 7.86 -0.54 -3.35
N PHE A 219 7.11 -0.61 -4.45
CA PHE A 219 6.82 -1.86 -5.13
C PHE A 219 8.09 -2.56 -5.64
N ALA A 220 9.00 -1.82 -6.26
CA ALA A 220 10.26 -2.38 -6.74
C ALA A 220 11.11 -2.99 -5.62
N TRP A 221 11.17 -2.35 -4.45
CA TRP A 221 11.85 -2.90 -3.28
C TRP A 221 11.19 -4.20 -2.80
N CYS A 222 9.86 -4.23 -2.70
CA CYS A 222 9.10 -5.42 -2.30
C CYS A 222 9.32 -6.58 -3.28
N ILE A 223 9.24 -6.34 -4.59
CA ILE A 223 9.51 -7.35 -5.63
C ILE A 223 10.91 -7.93 -5.45
N ASN A 224 11.94 -7.07 -5.34
CA ASN A 224 13.33 -7.49 -5.19
C ASN A 224 13.54 -8.28 -3.88
N SER A 225 12.88 -7.91 -2.78
CA SER A 225 12.98 -8.61 -1.51
C SER A 225 12.35 -10.01 -1.57
N LEU A 226 11.18 -10.14 -2.20
CA LEU A 226 10.51 -11.43 -2.39
C LEU A 226 11.27 -12.39 -3.31
N THR A 227 12.00 -11.87 -4.28
CA THR A 227 12.71 -12.70 -5.27
C THR A 227 14.12 -13.07 -4.84
N LYS A 228 14.83 -12.22 -4.08
CA LYS A 228 16.16 -12.55 -3.52
C LYS A 228 16.14 -13.75 -2.57
N SER A 229 15.03 -13.98 -1.88
CA SER A 229 14.92 -15.07 -0.89
C SER A 229 14.56 -16.43 -1.51
N ARG A 230 14.50 -16.54 -2.82
CA ARG A 230 14.29 -17.82 -3.53
C ARG A 230 15.57 -18.51 -3.97
N PHE A 231 16.72 -17.90 -3.72
CA PHE A 231 18.08 -18.41 -3.95
C PHE A 231 18.87 -18.44 -2.64
#